data_57dd7696973a69d23b8480194dfd6604
#
_entry.id   57dd7696973a69d23b8480194dfd6604
#
_cell.length_a   1.000
_cell.length_b   1.000
_cell.length_c   1.000
_cell.angle_alpha   90.00
_cell.angle_beta   90.00
_cell.angle_gamma   90.00
#
_symmetry.space_group_name_H-M   'P 1'
#
loop_
_entity.id
_entity.type
_entity.pdbx_description
1 polymer ?
#
loop_
_entity_poly.entity_id
_entity_poly.type
_entity_poly.pdbx_seq_one_letter_code
_entity_poly.pdbx_strand_id
1 'polypeptide(L)'
;IKPFWDDEGRDNVFANIHDRWSPDDPTNQDVFYPRMYVGSDANTNNVQKSSWWVKDVSFLRLKQLNISYNIPKKLLDRCFLKSASVYLMGTNLLTFSNFKLWDPELNSSNGTAYPNVSSYSVGVKFSF
;
A
#
# COMPACT_ATOMS: atom_id res chain seq x y z
N ILE A 1 -3.07 8.75 13.61
CA ILE A 1 -2.20 7.56 13.50
C ILE A 1 -1.59 7.32 14.86
N LYS A 2 -2.05 6.30 15.58
CA LYS A 2 -1.43 5.89 16.83
C LYS A 2 -0.26 4.96 16.51
N PRO A 3 0.94 5.18 17.09
CA PRO A 3 2.09 4.27 16.88
C PRO A 3 1.99 2.99 17.68
N PHE A 4 1.11 2.96 18.69
CA PHE A 4 0.80 1.82 19.53
C PHE A 4 -0.68 1.43 19.38
N TRP A 5 -0.97 0.15 19.49
CA TRP A 5 -2.34 -0.38 19.40
C TRP A 5 -3.10 -0.19 20.70
N ASP A 6 -2.43 -0.30 21.82
CA ASP A 6 -3.02 0.00 23.12
C ASP A 6 -2.30 1.16 23.84
N ASP A 7 -2.98 1.72 24.82
CA ASP A 7 -2.46 2.84 25.59
C ASP A 7 -1.45 2.41 26.66
N GLU A 8 -1.32 1.10 26.91
CA GLU A 8 -0.41 0.55 27.91
C GLU A 8 0.95 0.13 27.31
N GLY A 9 1.10 0.23 25.99
CA GLY A 9 2.36 -0.02 25.29
C GLY A 9 2.79 -1.49 25.30
N ARG A 10 1.85 -2.41 25.42
CA ARG A 10 2.10 -3.86 25.40
C ARG A 10 2.12 -4.46 24.02
N ASP A 11 1.64 -3.71 23.04
CA ASP A 11 1.52 -4.14 21.65
C ASP A 11 2.77 -3.81 20.81
N ASN A 12 2.78 -4.36 19.59
CA ASN A 12 3.79 -4.04 18.60
C ASN A 12 3.69 -2.57 18.16
N VAL A 13 4.84 -2.01 17.79
CA VAL A 13 4.96 -0.66 17.26
C VAL A 13 5.30 -0.70 15.77
N PHE A 14 5.01 0.39 15.06
CA PHE A 14 5.45 0.53 13.69
C PHE A 14 6.98 0.60 13.58
N ALA A 15 7.55 0.05 12.51
CA ALA A 15 8.99 0.01 12.29
C ALA A 15 9.67 1.40 12.28
N ASN A 16 8.91 2.45 11.92
CA ASN A 16 9.38 3.82 11.88
C ASN A 16 9.23 4.58 13.22
N ILE A 17 9.03 3.87 14.34
CA ILE A 17 8.87 4.47 15.67
C ILE A 17 10.08 5.34 16.10
N HIS A 18 11.26 5.04 15.55
CA HIS A 18 12.48 5.80 15.85
C HIS A 18 12.50 7.19 15.22
N ASP A 19 11.69 7.43 14.19
CA ASP A 19 11.50 8.72 13.55
C ASP A 19 10.53 9.60 14.38
N ARG A 20 10.97 9.94 15.59
CA ARG A 20 10.20 10.71 16.56
C ARG A 20 11.06 11.79 17.20
N TRP A 21 10.41 12.85 17.65
CA TRP A 21 11.07 13.84 18.47
C TRP A 21 11.62 13.22 19.77
N SER A 22 12.87 13.52 20.10
CA SER A 22 13.54 13.06 21.32
C SER A 22 14.09 14.25 22.11
N PRO A 23 14.08 14.19 23.46
CA PRO A 23 14.77 15.17 24.29
C PRO A 23 16.30 15.11 24.13
N ASP A 24 16.86 14.03 23.58
CA ASP A 24 18.29 13.89 23.34
C ASP A 24 18.77 14.77 22.16
N ASP A 25 17.86 15.08 21.23
CA ASP A 25 18.09 16.03 20.12
C ASP A 25 16.84 16.93 19.94
N PRO A 26 16.65 17.92 20.82
CA PRO A 26 15.45 18.75 20.85
C PRO A 26 15.35 19.72 19.67
N THR A 27 16.44 19.95 18.94
CA THR A 27 16.50 20.84 17.77
C THR A 27 16.00 20.19 16.49
N ASN A 28 15.97 18.87 16.43
CA ASN A 28 15.49 18.12 15.27
C ASN A 28 13.95 18.19 15.20
N GLN A 29 13.46 19.01 14.28
CA GLN A 29 12.04 19.17 13.99
C GLN A 29 11.60 18.37 12.74
N ASP A 30 12.55 17.80 12.00
CA ASP A 30 12.28 16.98 10.81
C ASP A 30 12.10 15.51 11.23
N VAL A 31 11.02 15.25 11.93
CA VAL A 31 10.64 13.92 12.43
C VAL A 31 9.17 13.63 12.11
N PHE A 32 8.87 12.35 11.90
CA PHE A 32 7.52 11.94 11.57
C PHE A 32 6.56 11.98 12.77
N TYR A 33 7.02 11.55 13.94
CA TYR A 33 6.21 11.53 15.16
C TYR A 33 6.59 12.64 16.14
N PRO A 34 5.61 13.24 16.83
CA PRO A 34 5.90 14.11 17.96
C PRO A 34 6.48 13.30 19.13
N ARG A 35 6.79 13.96 20.22
CA ARG A 35 7.21 13.30 21.46
C ARG A 35 6.17 12.27 21.90
N MET A 36 6.61 11.04 22.10
CA MET A 36 5.76 9.93 22.48
C MET A 36 5.84 9.61 23.95
N TYR A 37 4.73 9.10 24.48
CA TYR A 37 4.61 8.61 25.84
C TYR A 37 3.88 7.28 25.84
N VAL A 38 4.18 6.45 26.80
CA VAL A 38 3.43 5.24 27.12
C VAL A 38 2.44 5.58 28.24
N GLY A 39 1.16 5.19 28.05
CA GLY A 39 0.10 5.49 29.00
C GLY A 39 -0.81 6.65 28.56
N SER A 40 -2.08 6.58 28.98
CA SER A 40 -3.14 7.50 28.54
C SER A 40 -3.01 8.91 29.10
N ASP A 41 -2.40 9.05 30.29
CA ASP A 41 -2.45 10.28 31.07
C ASP A 41 -1.25 11.20 30.84
N ALA A 42 -0.22 10.71 30.18
CA ALA A 42 1.05 11.40 30.12
C ALA A 42 1.12 12.52 29.08
N ASN A 43 0.32 12.50 28.03
CA ASN A 43 0.35 13.52 26.99
C ASN A 43 -1.00 13.71 26.27
N THR A 44 -1.89 14.45 26.93
CA THR A 44 -3.20 14.82 26.36
C THR A 44 -3.07 15.72 25.12
N ASN A 45 -1.93 16.40 24.94
CA ASN A 45 -1.71 17.30 23.82
C ASN A 45 -1.62 16.54 22.47
N ASN A 46 -1.02 15.34 22.45
CA ASN A 46 -0.89 14.54 21.24
C ASN A 46 -2.21 13.94 20.74
N VAL A 47 -3.24 13.89 21.57
CA VAL A 47 -4.58 13.40 21.17
C VAL A 47 -5.48 14.53 20.68
N GLN A 48 -5.07 15.79 20.80
CA GLN A 48 -5.80 16.91 20.23
C GLN A 48 -5.77 16.87 18.71
N LYS A 49 -6.88 17.25 18.09
CA LYS A 49 -6.94 17.38 16.64
C LYS A 49 -6.00 18.47 16.16
N SER A 50 -5.01 18.11 15.39
CA SER A 50 -4.02 19.03 14.82
C SER A 50 -3.76 18.70 13.35
N SER A 51 -3.02 19.54 12.66
CA SER A 51 -2.58 19.30 11.28
C SER A 51 -1.73 18.03 11.15
N TRP A 52 -1.08 17.58 12.23
CA TRP A 52 -0.33 16.34 12.21
C TRP A 52 -1.20 15.11 11.94
N TRP A 53 -2.45 15.09 12.39
CA TRP A 53 -3.40 13.99 12.15
C TRP A 53 -3.91 13.94 10.71
N VAL A 54 -3.82 15.06 9.98
CA VAL A 54 -4.22 15.16 8.59
C VAL A 54 -3.03 14.78 7.71
N LYS A 55 -3.10 13.62 7.08
CA LYS A 55 -2.07 13.13 6.16
C LYS A 55 -2.61 13.13 4.73
N ASP A 56 -1.75 13.53 3.78
CA ASP A 56 -2.05 13.38 2.37
C ASP A 56 -1.90 11.90 1.98
N VAL A 57 -3.02 11.31 1.56
CA VAL A 57 -3.11 9.92 1.11
C VAL A 57 -3.36 9.83 -0.39
N SER A 58 -3.02 10.89 -1.13
CA SER A 58 -3.11 10.89 -2.59
C SER A 58 -2.27 9.77 -3.18
N PHE A 59 -2.84 9.07 -4.14
CA PHE A 59 -2.16 7.97 -4.82
C PHE A 59 -2.58 7.83 -6.28
N LEU A 60 -1.71 7.24 -7.07
CA LEU A 60 -1.97 6.78 -8.43
C LEU A 60 -1.68 5.28 -8.47
N ARG A 61 -2.66 4.48 -8.94
CA ARG A 61 -2.53 3.03 -9.02
C ARG A 61 -2.81 2.53 -10.44
N LEU A 62 -1.90 1.69 -10.94
CA LEU A 62 -2.16 0.88 -12.12
C LEU A 62 -2.99 -0.34 -11.70
N LYS A 63 -4.32 -0.19 -11.77
CA LYS A 63 -5.27 -1.21 -11.27
C LYS A 63 -5.35 -2.43 -12.15
N GLN A 64 -5.28 -2.25 -13.47
CA GLN A 64 -5.43 -3.35 -14.42
C GLN A 64 -4.61 -3.10 -15.67
N LEU A 65 -3.89 -4.13 -16.09
CA LEU A 65 -3.19 -4.17 -17.38
C LEU A 65 -3.55 -5.49 -18.08
N ASN A 66 -4.10 -5.39 -19.28
CA ASN A 66 -4.39 -6.53 -20.13
C ASN A 66 -3.61 -6.38 -21.42
N ILE A 67 -2.80 -7.37 -21.73
CA ILE A 67 -2.07 -7.48 -23.00
C ILE A 67 -2.52 -8.79 -23.64
N SER A 68 -3.01 -8.72 -24.87
CA SER A 68 -3.35 -9.91 -25.65
C SER A 68 -2.66 -9.87 -27.00
N TYR A 69 -2.15 -11.01 -27.42
CA TYR A 69 -1.52 -11.20 -28.71
C TYR A 69 -2.20 -12.32 -29.47
N ASN A 70 -2.75 -12.01 -30.64
CA ASN A 70 -3.35 -12.99 -31.53
C ASN A 70 -2.26 -13.54 -32.44
N ILE A 71 -2.11 -14.87 -32.43
CA ILE A 71 -1.13 -15.55 -33.27
C ILE A 71 -1.58 -15.47 -34.72
N PRO A 72 -0.69 -15.02 -35.64
CA PRO A 72 -1.02 -14.91 -37.07
C PRO A 72 -1.43 -16.26 -37.67
N LYS A 73 -2.45 -16.26 -38.54
CA LYS A 73 -2.95 -17.47 -39.21
C LYS A 73 -1.86 -18.27 -39.92
N LYS A 74 -0.87 -17.61 -40.51
CA LYS A 74 0.25 -18.28 -41.20
C LYS A 74 1.01 -19.29 -40.33
N LEU A 75 1.04 -19.07 -39.00
CA LEU A 75 1.65 -19.99 -38.03
C LEU A 75 0.69 -21.08 -37.57
N LEU A 76 -0.62 -20.82 -37.64
CA LEU A 76 -1.66 -21.75 -37.20
C LEU A 76 -2.06 -22.78 -38.27
N ASP A 77 -1.88 -22.48 -39.56
CA ASP A 77 -2.22 -23.37 -40.69
C ASP A 77 -1.53 -24.74 -40.61
N ARG A 78 -0.41 -24.82 -39.87
CA ARG A 78 0.31 -26.07 -39.61
C ARG A 78 -0.24 -26.90 -38.44
N CYS A 79 -1.13 -26.32 -37.63
CA CYS A 79 -1.53 -26.89 -36.33
C CYS A 79 -3.04 -27.21 -36.25
N PHE A 80 -3.78 -27.19 -37.34
CA PHE A 80 -5.24 -27.43 -37.38
C PHE A 80 -6.05 -26.48 -36.46
N LEU A 81 -5.50 -25.32 -36.11
CA LEU A 81 -6.14 -24.33 -35.27
C LEU A 81 -6.71 -23.18 -36.09
N LYS A 82 -7.96 -22.80 -35.83
CA LYS A 82 -8.59 -21.63 -36.48
C LYS A 82 -8.08 -20.33 -35.91
N SER A 83 -7.86 -20.28 -34.63
CA SER A 83 -7.27 -19.12 -33.95
C SER A 83 -6.57 -19.52 -32.68
N ALA A 84 -5.54 -18.79 -32.33
CA ALA A 84 -4.90 -18.87 -31.02
C ALA A 84 -4.50 -17.47 -30.53
N SER A 85 -4.66 -17.22 -29.25
CA SER A 85 -4.24 -15.99 -28.63
C SER A 85 -3.62 -16.26 -27.27
N VAL A 86 -2.61 -15.47 -26.92
CA VAL A 86 -1.98 -15.45 -25.61
C VAL A 86 -2.37 -14.14 -24.94
N TYR A 87 -2.73 -14.21 -23.68
CA TYR A 87 -3.02 -13.02 -22.90
C TYR A 87 -2.27 -13.00 -21.58
N LEU A 88 -1.88 -11.80 -21.18
CA LEU A 88 -1.29 -11.48 -19.91
C LEU A 88 -2.20 -10.47 -19.21
N MET A 89 -2.63 -10.78 -18.01
CA MET A 89 -3.43 -9.89 -17.19
C MET A 89 -2.73 -9.65 -15.86
N GLY A 90 -2.70 -8.40 -15.43
CA GLY A 90 -2.23 -8.04 -14.11
C GLY A 90 -3.19 -7.08 -13.44
N THR A 91 -3.37 -7.24 -12.13
CA THR A 91 -4.19 -6.34 -11.31
C THR A 91 -3.38 -5.79 -10.14
N ASN A 92 -3.65 -4.53 -9.76
CA ASN A 92 -2.98 -3.81 -8.68
C ASN A 92 -1.43 -3.83 -8.80
N LEU A 93 -0.93 -3.56 -10.01
CA LEU A 93 0.48 -3.78 -10.35
C LEU A 93 1.42 -2.78 -9.67
N LEU A 94 1.07 -1.49 -9.71
CA LEU A 94 1.91 -0.42 -9.20
C LEU A 94 1.07 0.61 -8.47
N THR A 95 1.59 1.10 -7.34
CA THR A 95 0.99 2.19 -6.58
C THR A 95 2.05 3.25 -6.32
N PHE A 96 1.77 4.48 -6.75
CA PHE A 96 2.59 5.65 -6.46
C PHE A 96 1.87 6.49 -5.41
N SER A 97 2.48 6.63 -4.23
CA SER A 97 1.95 7.43 -3.12
C SER A 97 3.09 7.92 -2.24
N ASN A 98 2.92 9.09 -1.67
CA ASN A 98 3.79 9.59 -0.61
C ASN A 98 3.47 8.98 0.76
N PHE A 99 2.27 8.40 0.89
CA PHE A 99 1.86 7.72 2.11
C PHE A 99 2.40 6.29 2.13
N LYS A 100 3.27 5.96 3.12
CA LYS A 100 4.03 4.69 3.16
C LYS A 100 3.70 3.81 4.36
N LEU A 101 2.75 4.18 5.20
CA LEU A 101 2.43 3.40 6.41
C LEU A 101 1.62 2.15 6.08
N TRP A 102 0.63 2.29 5.19
CA TRP A 102 -0.19 1.19 4.66
C TRP A 102 -0.73 1.56 3.27
N ASP A 103 -1.49 0.66 2.66
CA ASP A 103 -2.09 0.92 1.36
C ASP A 103 -3.07 2.12 1.44
N PRO A 104 -2.84 3.20 0.69
CA PRO A 104 -3.65 4.41 0.77
C PRO A 104 -5.11 4.20 0.36
N GLU A 105 -5.43 3.16 -0.40
CA GLU A 105 -6.81 2.83 -0.83
C GLU A 105 -7.65 2.19 0.28
N LEU A 106 -7.02 1.71 1.36
CA LEU A 106 -7.74 1.03 2.44
C LEU A 106 -8.73 1.92 3.20
N ASN A 107 -8.59 3.24 3.10
CA ASN A 107 -9.41 4.20 3.85
C ASN A 107 -9.52 3.85 5.35
N SER A 108 -8.43 3.40 5.92
CA SER A 108 -8.34 2.96 7.31
C SER A 108 -7.65 4.02 8.16
N SER A 109 -8.19 4.28 9.35
CA SER A 109 -7.57 5.20 10.31
C SER A 109 -6.36 4.60 11.03
N ASN A 110 -6.24 3.27 11.04
CA ASN A 110 -5.23 2.55 11.81
C ASN A 110 -4.49 1.46 11.01
N GLY A 111 -4.79 1.29 9.72
CA GLY A 111 -4.13 0.32 8.87
C GLY A 111 -4.50 -1.15 9.11
N THR A 112 -5.57 -1.44 9.88
CA THR A 112 -5.96 -2.81 10.21
C THR A 112 -6.72 -3.55 9.11
N ALA A 113 -7.13 -2.86 8.04
CA ALA A 113 -7.83 -3.49 6.93
C ALA A 113 -6.86 -4.36 6.10
N TYR A 114 -7.40 -5.41 5.47
CA TYR A 114 -6.61 -6.29 4.62
C TYR A 114 -6.10 -5.53 3.38
N PRO A 115 -4.80 -5.56 3.07
CA PRO A 115 -4.24 -4.83 1.94
C PRO A 115 -4.68 -5.42 0.61
N ASN A 116 -4.76 -4.57 -0.42
CA ASN A 116 -5.00 -5.00 -1.79
C ASN A 116 -3.79 -5.80 -2.29
N VAL A 117 -4.06 -7.00 -2.80
CA VAL A 117 -3.02 -7.87 -3.36
C VAL A 117 -2.85 -7.63 -4.86
N SER A 118 -1.61 -7.75 -5.33
CA SER A 118 -1.32 -7.80 -6.76
C SER A 118 -1.52 -9.21 -7.28
N SER A 119 -2.11 -9.36 -8.46
CA SER A 119 -2.22 -10.66 -9.12
C SER A 119 -1.74 -10.58 -10.57
N TYR A 120 -1.19 -11.70 -11.04
CA TYR A 120 -0.69 -11.87 -12.39
C TYR A 120 -1.28 -13.16 -12.95
N SER A 121 -1.84 -13.07 -14.14
CA SER A 121 -2.43 -14.22 -14.83
C SER A 121 -1.90 -14.28 -16.26
N VAL A 122 -1.53 -15.48 -16.67
CA VAL A 122 -1.16 -15.79 -18.06
C VAL A 122 -2.12 -16.85 -18.57
N GLY A 123 -2.66 -16.65 -19.76
CA GLY A 123 -3.56 -17.63 -20.34
C GLY A 123 -3.41 -17.72 -21.85
N VAL A 124 -3.86 -18.84 -22.38
CA VAL A 124 -3.87 -19.13 -23.81
C VAL A 124 -5.28 -19.58 -24.21
N LYS A 125 -5.78 -19.02 -25.29
CA LYS A 125 -7.08 -19.35 -25.84
C LYS A 125 -6.88 -19.95 -27.24
N PHE A 126 -7.45 -21.13 -27.46
CA PHE A 126 -7.44 -21.82 -28.75
C PHE A 126 -8.87 -21.98 -29.29
N SER A 127 -8.99 -21.95 -30.63
CA SER A 127 -10.22 -22.31 -31.33
C SER A 127 -9.84 -23.25 -32.48
N PHE A 128 -10.51 -24.37 -32.60
CA PHE A 128 -10.34 -25.38 -33.65
C PHE A 128 -11.63 -25.59 -34.44
#